data_8fad3fb1e7ef723365d857a9e63e42c2
#
_entry.id   8fad3fb1e7ef723365d857a9e63e42c2
#
_cell.length_a   1.000
_cell.length_b   1.000
_cell.length_c   1.000
_cell.angle_alpha   90.00
_cell.angle_beta   90.00
_cell.angle_gamma   90.00
#
_symmetry.space_group_name_H-M   'P 1'
#
loop_
_entity.id
_entity.type
_entity.pdbx_description
1 polymer ?
#
loop_
_entity_poly.entity_id
_entity_poly.type
_entity_poly.pdbx_seq_one_letter_code
_entity_poly.pdbx_strand_id
1 'polypeptide(L)'
;MRMERLDTMDKQQEFALRTVEERDVRFIRLWFTDVLGTLKSVAIAPAELEAAFEEGLGFDGSAVEGLTRVSEDDMIVKPDPSTFQILPWRGGPQGTARMFCDVLTPDGEPSLGDPRHVLKQALAKAKEKGFTFYVHP
;
A
#
# COMPACT_ATOMS: atom_id res chain seq x y z
N MET A 1 24.58 0.63 0.55
CA MET A 1 23.36 0.53 1.37
C MET A 1 22.15 1.17 0.70
N ARG A 2 22.25 2.40 0.22
CA ARG A 2 21.15 3.09 -0.46
C ARG A 2 20.81 2.47 -1.82
N MET A 3 21.80 1.98 -2.56
CA MET A 3 21.62 1.34 -3.86
C MET A 3 20.97 -0.05 -3.78
N GLU A 4 21.30 -0.85 -2.76
CA GLU A 4 20.67 -2.17 -2.57
C GLU A 4 19.18 -2.08 -2.24
N ARG A 5 18.77 -1.07 -1.48
CA ARG A 5 17.36 -0.83 -1.15
C ARG A 5 16.53 -0.41 -2.36
N LEU A 6 17.08 0.49 -3.18
CA LEU A 6 16.43 0.93 -4.42
C LEU A 6 16.32 -0.23 -5.42
N ASP A 7 17.38 -1.02 -5.55
CA ASP A 7 17.41 -2.16 -6.46
C ASP A 7 16.41 -3.25 -6.03
N THR A 8 16.27 -3.50 -4.73
CA THR A 8 15.28 -4.47 -4.20
C THR A 8 13.84 -3.99 -4.40
N MET A 9 13.57 -2.70 -4.16
CA MET A 9 12.25 -2.12 -4.39
C MET A 9 11.88 -2.16 -5.86
N ASP A 10 12.80 -1.79 -6.75
CA ASP A 10 12.59 -1.84 -8.18
C ASP A 10 12.30 -3.26 -8.68
N LYS A 11 12.97 -4.26 -8.13
CA LYS A 11 12.71 -5.67 -8.45
C LYS A 11 11.33 -6.13 -8.02
N GLN A 12 10.86 -5.70 -6.85
CA GLN A 12 9.51 -6.01 -6.38
C GLN A 12 8.45 -5.34 -7.25
N GLN A 13 8.67 -4.09 -7.64
CA GLN A 13 7.80 -3.38 -8.56
C GLN A 13 7.76 -4.06 -9.93
N GLU A 14 8.92 -4.43 -10.48
CA GLU A 14 9.01 -5.17 -11.74
C GLU A 14 8.28 -6.50 -11.68
N PHE A 15 8.42 -7.22 -10.58
CA PHE A 15 7.72 -8.49 -10.38
C PHE A 15 6.22 -8.30 -10.41
N ALA A 16 5.71 -7.28 -9.72
CA ALA A 16 4.28 -6.97 -9.70
C ALA A 16 3.76 -6.60 -11.10
N LEU A 17 4.47 -5.71 -11.79
CA LEU A 17 4.11 -5.28 -13.15
C LEU A 17 4.10 -6.46 -14.13
N ARG A 18 5.12 -7.30 -14.08
CA ARG A 18 5.23 -8.50 -14.93
C ARG A 18 4.13 -9.51 -14.65
N THR A 19 3.86 -9.77 -13.37
CA THR A 19 2.82 -10.72 -12.97
C THR A 19 1.44 -10.26 -13.42
N VAL A 20 1.14 -8.96 -13.29
CA VAL A 20 -0.11 -8.38 -13.75
C VAL A 20 -0.29 -8.59 -15.25
N GLU A 21 0.76 -8.40 -16.03
CA GLU A 21 0.73 -8.61 -17.48
C GLU A 21 0.61 -10.10 -17.85
N GLU A 22 1.46 -10.95 -17.30
CA GLU A 22 1.49 -12.39 -17.61
C GLU A 22 0.22 -13.13 -17.20
N ARG A 23 -0.40 -12.71 -16.12
CA ARG A 23 -1.61 -13.31 -15.58
C ARG A 23 -2.90 -12.65 -16.05
N ASP A 24 -2.79 -11.64 -16.88
CA ASP A 24 -3.93 -10.89 -17.40
C ASP A 24 -4.85 -10.38 -16.27
N VAL A 25 -4.23 -9.82 -15.24
CA VAL A 25 -4.94 -9.24 -14.09
C VAL A 25 -5.73 -8.01 -14.56
N ARG A 26 -7.00 -7.95 -14.21
CA ARG A 26 -7.90 -6.85 -14.63
C ARG A 26 -7.92 -5.69 -13.66
N PHE A 27 -7.87 -5.99 -12.37
CA PHE A 27 -8.00 -4.99 -11.31
C PHE A 27 -6.94 -5.23 -10.25
N ILE A 28 -6.35 -4.14 -9.79
CA ILE A 28 -5.45 -4.16 -8.64
C ILE A 28 -6.14 -3.36 -7.53
N ARG A 29 -6.38 -4.03 -6.40
CA ARG A 29 -6.97 -3.39 -5.23
C ARG A 29 -5.88 -2.85 -4.34
N LEU A 30 -5.97 -1.57 -4.06
CA LEU A 30 -5.10 -0.86 -3.12
C LEU A 30 -5.81 -0.82 -1.78
N TRP A 31 -5.27 -1.54 -0.80
CA TRP A 31 -5.87 -1.70 0.53
C TRP A 31 -5.16 -0.83 1.55
N PHE A 32 -5.93 -0.09 2.30
CA PHE A 32 -5.43 0.69 3.44
C PHE A 32 -6.49 0.68 4.55
N THR A 33 -6.07 1.04 5.76
CA THR A 33 -6.91 0.93 6.95
C THR A 33 -7.17 2.30 7.53
N ASP A 34 -8.39 2.57 7.98
CA ASP A 34 -8.71 3.78 8.72
C ASP A 34 -8.40 3.61 10.22
N VAL A 35 -8.57 4.68 11.00
CA VAL A 35 -8.25 4.67 12.43
C VAL A 35 -9.13 3.71 13.24
N LEU A 36 -10.29 3.36 12.72
CA LEU A 36 -11.21 2.42 13.35
C LEU A 36 -10.88 0.95 13.02
N GLY A 37 -9.85 0.73 12.20
CA GLY A 37 -9.46 -0.61 11.76
C GLY A 37 -10.26 -1.13 10.57
N THR A 38 -11.06 -0.28 9.93
CA THR A 38 -11.85 -0.67 8.76
C THR A 38 -10.98 -0.68 7.51
N LEU A 39 -11.01 -1.79 6.79
CA LEU A 39 -10.28 -1.92 5.53
C LEU A 39 -10.99 -1.11 4.44
N LYS A 40 -10.25 -0.20 3.83
CA LYS A 40 -10.68 0.57 2.66
C LYS A 40 -9.98 0.05 1.42
N SER A 41 -10.63 0.15 0.28
CA SER A 41 -10.11 -0.37 -0.98
C SER A 41 -10.44 0.56 -2.13
N VAL A 42 -9.44 0.82 -2.95
CA VAL A 42 -9.59 1.50 -4.24
C VAL A 42 -9.08 0.56 -5.31
N ALA A 43 -9.81 0.39 -6.40
CA ALA A 43 -9.38 -0.42 -7.52
C ALA A 43 -8.78 0.45 -8.62
N ILE A 44 -7.63 0.01 -9.14
CA ILE A 44 -6.98 0.63 -10.29
C ILE A 44 -6.86 -0.37 -11.44
N ALA A 45 -6.76 0.15 -12.66
CA ALA A 45 -6.45 -0.65 -13.84
C ALA A 45 -4.94 -0.92 -13.92
N PRO A 46 -4.53 -2.02 -14.60
CA PRO A 46 -3.10 -2.31 -14.78
C PRO A 46 -2.27 -1.17 -15.37
N ALA A 47 -2.86 -0.38 -16.28
CA ALA A 47 -2.18 0.76 -16.89
C ALA A 47 -1.80 1.87 -15.89
N GLU A 48 -2.47 1.91 -14.73
CA GLU A 48 -2.23 2.92 -13.69
C GLU A 48 -1.18 2.47 -12.66
N LEU A 49 -0.77 1.19 -12.70
CA LEU A 49 0.07 0.61 -11.64
C LEU A 49 1.45 1.25 -11.56
N GLU A 50 2.09 1.47 -12.69
CA GLU A 50 3.43 2.08 -12.72
C GLU A 50 3.44 3.49 -12.12
N ALA A 51 2.47 4.31 -12.52
CA ALA A 51 2.30 5.65 -11.95
C ALA A 51 1.97 5.60 -10.45
N ALA A 52 1.20 4.63 -10.02
CA ALA A 52 0.88 4.44 -8.60
C ALA A 52 2.11 4.11 -7.77
N PHE A 53 3.06 3.35 -8.31
CA PHE A 53 4.33 3.09 -7.64
C PHE A 53 5.21 4.34 -7.56
N GLU A 54 5.22 5.17 -8.59
CA GLU A 54 6.06 6.36 -8.64
C GLU A 54 5.51 7.51 -7.80
N GLU A 55 4.25 7.83 -7.99
CA GLU A 55 3.61 9.03 -7.44
C GLU A 55 2.58 8.74 -6.35
N GLY A 56 2.15 7.50 -6.24
CA GLY A 56 1.00 7.15 -5.43
C GLY A 56 -0.30 7.53 -6.13
N LEU A 57 -1.42 7.24 -5.47
CA LEU A 57 -2.75 7.59 -5.93
C LEU A 57 -3.38 8.59 -4.97
N GLY A 58 -3.77 9.76 -5.51
CA GLY A 58 -4.48 10.77 -4.73
C GLY A 58 -5.91 10.34 -4.41
N PHE A 59 -6.38 10.62 -3.20
CA PHE A 59 -7.76 10.43 -2.80
C PHE A 59 -8.18 11.49 -1.79
N ASP A 60 -9.50 11.68 -1.67
CA ASP A 60 -10.05 12.62 -0.70
C ASP A 60 -9.96 12.04 0.72
N GLY A 61 -9.10 12.62 1.55
CA GLY A 61 -8.89 12.17 2.94
C GLY A 61 -10.12 12.28 3.82
N SER A 62 -11.08 13.14 3.47
CA SER A 62 -12.35 13.26 4.23
C SER A 62 -13.22 12.00 4.11
N ALA A 63 -13.01 11.19 3.08
CA ALA A 63 -13.72 9.92 2.90
C ALA A 63 -13.22 8.82 3.86
N VAL A 64 -12.14 9.06 4.62
CA VAL A 64 -11.53 8.08 5.52
C VAL A 64 -11.57 8.61 6.94
N GLU A 65 -12.35 7.93 7.80
CA GLU A 65 -12.49 8.33 9.20
C GLU A 65 -11.15 8.31 9.93
N GLY A 66 -10.91 9.38 10.69
CA GLY A 66 -9.73 9.52 11.54
C GLY A 66 -8.48 10.02 10.83
N LEU A 67 -8.48 10.14 9.52
CA LEU A 67 -7.31 10.68 8.81
C LEU A 67 -7.28 12.20 8.81
N THR A 68 -8.44 12.86 8.73
CA THR A 68 -8.49 14.30 8.84
C THR A 68 -9.77 14.77 9.53
N ARG A 69 -9.62 15.60 10.56
CA ARG A 69 -10.71 16.45 11.05
C ARG A 69 -10.55 17.90 10.61
N VAL A 70 -9.41 18.26 10.04
CA VAL A 70 -8.98 19.66 9.97
C VAL A 70 -8.55 20.10 8.57
N SER A 71 -8.18 19.20 7.70
CA SER A 71 -7.84 19.57 6.34
C SER A 71 -8.56 18.70 5.33
N GLU A 72 -9.19 19.35 4.39
CA GLU A 72 -9.82 18.74 3.22
C GLU A 72 -8.77 18.38 2.16
N ASP A 73 -7.49 18.36 2.56
CA ASP A 73 -6.39 18.12 1.64
C ASP A 73 -6.40 16.67 1.16
N ASP A 74 -6.17 16.52 -0.12
CA ASP A 74 -6.05 15.22 -0.75
C ASP A 74 -4.90 14.42 -0.11
N MET A 75 -5.18 13.18 0.23
CA MET A 75 -4.17 12.25 0.72
C MET A 75 -3.64 11.40 -0.42
N ILE A 76 -2.51 10.75 -0.18
CA ILE A 76 -1.88 9.87 -1.16
C ILE A 76 -1.80 8.46 -0.57
N VAL A 77 -2.30 7.47 -1.30
CA VAL A 77 -2.03 6.05 -1.00
C VAL A 77 -0.89 5.58 -1.87
N LYS A 78 0.14 5.04 -1.24
CA LYS A 78 1.31 4.52 -1.95
C LYS A 78 1.40 3.02 -1.76
N PRO A 79 1.24 2.23 -2.84
CA PRO A 79 1.26 0.78 -2.71
C PRO A 79 2.65 0.26 -2.35
N ASP A 80 2.66 -0.75 -1.48
CA ASP A 80 3.85 -1.48 -1.10
C ASP A 80 3.98 -2.75 -1.97
N PRO A 81 4.93 -2.78 -2.92
CA PRO A 81 5.05 -3.91 -3.84
C PRO A 81 5.42 -5.22 -3.14
N SER A 82 6.01 -5.19 -1.95
CA SER A 82 6.31 -6.39 -1.18
C SER A 82 5.07 -7.16 -0.73
N THR A 83 3.91 -6.49 -0.74
CA THR A 83 2.63 -7.07 -0.32
C THR A 83 1.76 -7.51 -1.49
N PHE A 84 2.28 -7.45 -2.71
CA PHE A 84 1.54 -7.84 -3.90
C PHE A 84 1.12 -9.33 -3.83
N GLN A 85 -0.19 -9.57 -4.06
CA GLN A 85 -0.74 -10.92 -4.08
C GLN A 85 -1.90 -11.02 -5.06
N ILE A 86 -1.99 -12.13 -5.76
CA ILE A 86 -3.17 -12.50 -6.52
C ILE A 86 -4.23 -13.03 -5.55
N LEU A 87 -5.47 -12.57 -5.71
CA LEU A 87 -6.59 -13.02 -4.88
C LEU A 87 -7.28 -14.21 -5.57
N PRO A 88 -7.11 -15.45 -5.06
CA PRO A 88 -7.60 -16.63 -5.77
C PRO A 88 -9.14 -16.76 -5.78
N TRP A 89 -9.81 -16.05 -4.89
CA TRP A 89 -11.27 -16.13 -4.76
C TRP A 89 -12.02 -15.04 -5.54
N ARG A 90 -11.32 -14.16 -6.24
CA ARG A 90 -11.95 -13.07 -6.99
C ARG A 90 -11.57 -13.11 -8.46
N GLY A 91 -12.58 -13.06 -9.30
CA GLY A 91 -12.42 -12.59 -10.65
C GLY A 91 -12.30 -13.64 -11.75
N GLY A 92 -12.69 -14.87 -11.52
CA GLY A 92 -12.68 -15.88 -12.59
C GLY A 92 -11.27 -16.11 -13.16
N PRO A 93 -11.13 -16.45 -14.45
CA PRO A 93 -9.83 -16.75 -15.06
C PRO A 93 -8.90 -15.53 -15.14
N GLN A 94 -9.45 -14.33 -15.06
CA GLN A 94 -8.68 -13.08 -15.04
C GLN A 94 -8.65 -12.56 -13.61
N GLY A 95 -7.55 -12.80 -12.89
CA GLY A 95 -7.46 -12.55 -11.48
C GLY A 95 -7.54 -11.07 -11.06
N THR A 96 -7.84 -10.87 -9.80
CA THR A 96 -7.67 -9.59 -9.11
C THR A 96 -6.44 -9.69 -8.22
N ALA A 97 -5.60 -8.68 -8.24
CA ALA A 97 -4.46 -8.56 -7.34
C ALA A 97 -4.75 -7.52 -6.24
N ARG A 98 -3.97 -7.56 -5.18
CA ARG A 98 -4.04 -6.54 -4.13
C ARG A 98 -2.65 -6.17 -3.64
N MET A 99 -2.53 -4.95 -3.11
CA MET A 99 -1.38 -4.51 -2.32
C MET A 99 -1.87 -3.71 -1.14
N PHE A 100 -1.16 -3.81 -0.02
CA PHE A 100 -1.34 -2.87 1.08
C PHE A 100 -0.61 -1.57 0.77
N CYS A 101 -1.17 -0.46 1.24
CA CYS A 101 -0.65 0.87 0.96
C CYS A 101 -0.33 1.61 2.24
N ASP A 102 0.70 2.44 2.17
CA ASP A 102 0.92 3.50 3.15
C ASP A 102 0.07 4.71 2.78
N VAL A 103 -0.41 5.43 3.77
CA VAL A 103 -1.12 6.70 3.57
C VAL A 103 -0.17 7.85 3.86
N LEU A 104 -0.04 8.74 2.91
CA LEU A 104 0.85 9.89 2.97
C LEU A 104 0.05 11.19 2.91
N THR A 105 0.64 12.24 3.48
CA THR A 105 0.15 13.61 3.28
C THR A 105 0.43 14.07 1.84
N PRO A 106 -0.19 15.17 1.38
CA PRO A 106 0.12 15.72 0.05
C PRO A 106 1.61 16.02 -0.17
N ASP A 107 2.35 16.30 0.90
CA ASP A 107 3.79 16.56 0.86
C ASP A 107 4.64 15.27 0.78
N GLY A 108 4.00 14.11 0.77
CA GLY A 108 4.70 12.83 0.71
C GLY A 108 5.20 12.29 2.06
N GLU A 109 4.83 12.94 3.17
CA GLU A 109 5.19 12.49 4.51
C GLU A 109 4.18 11.46 5.04
N PRO A 110 4.60 10.52 5.91
CA PRO A 110 3.65 9.58 6.50
C PRO A 110 2.53 10.28 7.25
N SER A 111 1.29 9.87 7.01
CA SER A 111 0.14 10.38 7.77
C SER A 111 0.16 9.81 9.18
N LEU A 112 0.02 10.68 10.18
CA LEU A 112 -0.05 10.27 11.59
C LEU A 112 -1.33 9.48 11.92
N GLY A 113 -2.35 9.60 11.08
CA GLY A 113 -3.60 8.83 11.21
C GLY A 113 -3.59 7.48 10.51
N ASP A 114 -2.48 7.10 9.87
CA ASP A 114 -2.34 5.80 9.23
C ASP A 114 -1.95 4.73 10.24
N PRO A 115 -2.82 3.76 10.57
CA PRO A 115 -2.49 2.68 11.50
C PRO A 115 -1.27 1.86 11.07
N ARG A 116 -1.06 1.71 9.77
CA ARG A 116 0.10 1.00 9.24
C ARG A 116 1.41 1.72 9.58
N HIS A 117 1.41 3.04 9.53
CA HIS A 117 2.57 3.84 9.93
C HIS A 117 2.86 3.67 11.43
N VAL A 118 1.83 3.69 12.27
CA VAL A 118 1.96 3.47 13.72
C VAL A 118 2.57 2.09 14.01
N LEU A 119 2.09 1.07 13.31
CA LEU A 119 2.65 -0.29 13.42
C LEU A 119 4.12 -0.33 13.01
N LYS A 120 4.48 0.29 11.89
CA LYS A 120 5.87 0.36 11.44
C LYS A 120 6.78 1.03 12.47
N GLN A 121 6.32 2.09 13.11
CA GLN A 121 7.05 2.77 14.18
C GLN A 121 7.26 1.85 15.39
N ALA A 122 6.23 1.13 15.80
CA ALA A 122 6.31 0.19 16.91
C ALA A 122 7.28 -0.96 16.60
N LEU A 123 7.24 -1.49 15.39
CA LEU A 123 8.15 -2.55 14.95
C LEU A 123 9.61 -2.06 14.89
N ALA A 124 9.83 -0.83 14.47
CA ALA A 124 11.16 -0.23 14.46
C ALA A 124 11.74 -0.10 15.89
N LYS A 125 10.92 0.35 16.84
CA LYS A 125 11.32 0.41 18.25
C LYS A 125 11.63 -0.96 18.83
N ALA A 126 10.81 -1.95 18.51
CA ALA A 126 11.05 -3.33 18.96
C ALA A 126 12.38 -3.86 18.41
N LYS A 127 12.66 -3.59 17.14
CA LYS A 127 13.91 -3.99 16.49
C LYS A 127 15.13 -3.36 17.14
N GLU A 128 15.07 -2.09 17.52
CA GLU A 128 16.15 -1.40 18.25
C GLU A 128 16.48 -2.09 19.58
N LYS A 129 15.48 -2.71 20.21
CA LYS A 129 15.63 -3.46 21.47
C LYS A 129 15.93 -4.94 21.26
N GLY A 130 16.14 -5.38 20.01
CA GLY A 130 16.46 -6.76 19.68
C GLY A 130 15.26 -7.70 19.57
N PHE A 131 14.03 -7.18 19.48
CA PHE A 131 12.82 -8.00 19.35
C PHE A 131 12.34 -8.07 17.91
N THR A 132 11.86 -9.24 17.53
CA THR A 132 11.16 -9.47 16.27
C THR A 132 9.76 -9.98 16.58
N PHE A 133 8.76 -9.37 15.99
CA PHE A 133 7.36 -9.77 16.16
C PHE A 133 6.93 -10.76 15.09
N TYR A 134 6.34 -11.86 15.52
CA TYR A 134 5.63 -12.80 14.67
C TYR A 134 4.19 -12.89 15.14
N VAL A 135 3.25 -12.72 14.22
CA VAL A 135 1.82 -12.82 14.51
C VAL A 135 1.23 -13.92 13.64
N HIS A 136 0.53 -14.84 14.28
CA HIS A 136 -0.24 -15.87 13.59
C HIS A 136 -1.73 -15.55 13.66
N PRO A 137 -2.48 -15.81 12.57
CA PRO A 137 -3.94 -15.68 12.61
C PRO A 137 -4.58 -16.74 13.51
#